data_dfaa23ae06b104329092851affd018b9
#
_entry.id   dfaa23ae06b104329092851affd018b9
#
_cell.length_a   1.000
_cell.length_b   1.000
_cell.length_c   1.000
_cell.angle_alpha   90.00
_cell.angle_beta   90.00
_cell.angle_gamma   90.00
#
_symmetry.space_group_name_H-M   'P 1'
#
loop_
_entity.id
_entity.type
_entity.pdbx_description
1 polymer ?
#
loop_
_entity_poly.entity_id
_entity_poly.type
_entity_poly.pdbx_seq_one_letter_code
_entity_poly.pdbx_strand_id
1 'polypeptide(L)'
;MELRDIIIISIAGALFLGVLIYEIVRFYKKKAIREEEKSREVEEVKIKNGVRYTEDQTVVTKQGDMNISFDKKDFFLLQNKTYVADHKGDLKPGKYVVLSPSGGEEAFNIRIGKFVKEYKHNQKIIISEGTEVTAVSGDVILR
;
A
#
# COMPACT_ATOMS: atom_id res chain seq x y z
N MET A 1 -3.21 -55.91 -41.66
CA MET A 1 -3.45 -54.49 -41.38
C MET A 1 -3.29 -53.78 -42.71
N GLU A 2 -4.37 -53.25 -43.24
CA GLU A 2 -4.37 -52.59 -44.54
C GLU A 2 -3.73 -51.20 -44.44
N LEU A 3 -3.15 -50.71 -45.54
CA LEU A 3 -2.51 -49.37 -45.58
C LEU A 3 -3.48 -48.26 -45.11
N ARG A 4 -4.76 -48.43 -45.36
CA ARG A 4 -5.83 -47.54 -44.94
C ARG A 4 -5.98 -47.42 -43.39
N ASP A 5 -5.82 -48.58 -42.69
CA ASP A 5 -5.92 -48.64 -41.25
C ASP A 5 -4.77 -47.88 -40.57
N ILE A 6 -3.58 -47.99 -41.12
CA ILE A 6 -2.38 -47.28 -40.66
C ILE A 6 -2.54 -45.77 -40.79
N ILE A 7 -3.09 -45.30 -41.91
CA ILE A 7 -3.33 -43.88 -42.16
C ILE A 7 -4.36 -43.33 -41.19
N ILE A 8 -5.46 -44.04 -40.94
CA ILE A 8 -6.53 -43.62 -40.01
C ILE A 8 -5.99 -43.53 -38.58
N ILE A 9 -5.21 -44.50 -38.14
CA ILE A 9 -4.61 -44.50 -36.79
C ILE A 9 -3.61 -43.36 -36.64
N SER A 10 -2.81 -43.08 -37.66
CA SER A 10 -1.84 -41.98 -37.66
C SER A 10 -2.53 -40.61 -37.56
N ILE A 11 -3.61 -40.38 -38.29
CA ILE A 11 -4.39 -39.13 -38.22
C ILE A 11 -5.07 -38.98 -36.86
N ALA A 12 -5.69 -40.06 -36.36
CA ALA A 12 -6.32 -40.03 -35.03
C ALA A 12 -5.30 -39.75 -33.90
N GLY A 13 -4.12 -40.36 -34.00
CA GLY A 13 -3.00 -40.11 -33.07
C GLY A 13 -2.51 -38.66 -33.10
N ALA A 14 -2.36 -38.09 -34.27
CA ALA A 14 -1.95 -36.69 -34.42
C ALA A 14 -2.98 -35.70 -33.86
N LEU A 15 -4.26 -35.95 -34.10
CA LEU A 15 -5.34 -35.15 -33.52
C LEU A 15 -5.38 -35.25 -32.00
N PHE A 16 -5.21 -36.43 -31.43
CA PHE A 16 -5.18 -36.65 -30.00
C PHE A 16 -4.00 -35.92 -29.33
N LEU A 17 -2.81 -36.00 -29.93
CA LEU A 17 -1.63 -35.24 -29.47
C LEU A 17 -1.85 -33.73 -29.54
N GLY A 18 -2.48 -33.25 -30.62
CA GLY A 18 -2.83 -31.84 -30.76
C GLY A 18 -3.74 -31.34 -29.64
N VAL A 19 -4.77 -32.11 -29.26
CA VAL A 19 -5.67 -31.78 -28.14
C VAL A 19 -4.93 -31.80 -26.81
N LEU A 20 -4.08 -32.78 -26.57
CA LEU A 20 -3.28 -32.86 -25.34
C LEU A 20 -2.35 -31.63 -25.19
N ILE A 21 -1.64 -31.27 -26.25
CA ILE A 21 -0.75 -30.10 -26.26
C ILE A 21 -1.59 -28.82 -25.98
N TYR A 22 -2.74 -28.67 -26.61
CA TYR A 22 -3.64 -27.53 -26.40
C TYR A 22 -4.09 -27.42 -24.94
N GLU A 23 -4.51 -28.54 -24.32
CA GLU A 23 -4.95 -28.54 -22.91
C GLU A 23 -3.77 -28.21 -21.95
N ILE A 24 -2.58 -28.72 -22.22
CA ILE A 24 -1.37 -28.42 -21.46
C ILE A 24 -1.06 -26.91 -21.54
N VAL A 25 -1.02 -26.34 -22.74
CA VAL A 25 -0.75 -24.90 -22.95
C VAL A 25 -1.83 -24.04 -22.27
N ARG A 26 -3.10 -24.45 -22.37
CA ARG A 26 -4.21 -23.77 -21.71
C ARG A 26 -4.08 -23.80 -20.18
N PHE A 27 -3.67 -24.94 -19.63
CA PHE A 27 -3.43 -25.09 -18.19
C PHE A 27 -2.30 -24.17 -17.70
N TYR A 28 -1.17 -24.13 -18.42
CA TYR A 28 -0.05 -23.26 -18.08
C TYR A 28 -0.41 -21.77 -18.20
N LYS A 29 -1.13 -21.38 -19.24
CA LYS A 29 -1.64 -20.00 -19.37
C LYS A 29 -2.57 -19.60 -18.22
N LYS A 30 -3.50 -20.46 -17.83
CA LYS A 30 -4.38 -20.20 -16.67
C LYS A 30 -3.61 -20.11 -15.35
N LYS A 31 -2.56 -20.93 -15.20
CA LYS A 31 -1.71 -20.88 -14.00
C LYS A 31 -0.90 -19.58 -13.95
N ALA A 32 -0.30 -19.15 -15.06
CA ALA A 32 0.43 -17.90 -15.16
C ALA A 32 -0.46 -16.68 -14.89
N ILE A 33 -1.66 -16.63 -15.48
CA ILE A 33 -2.63 -15.54 -15.19
C ILE A 33 -3.03 -15.53 -13.72
N ARG A 34 -3.26 -16.69 -13.09
CA ARG A 34 -3.61 -16.77 -11.67
C ARG A 34 -2.44 -16.38 -10.75
N GLU A 35 -1.20 -16.63 -11.16
CA GLU A 35 0.00 -16.18 -10.43
C GLU A 35 0.23 -14.68 -10.60
N GLU A 36 -0.05 -14.10 -11.78
CA GLU A 36 -0.05 -12.66 -12.00
C GLU A 36 -1.19 -11.95 -11.23
N GLU A 37 -2.39 -12.51 -11.21
CA GLU A 37 -3.49 -11.99 -10.38
C GLU A 37 -3.16 -12.06 -8.90
N LYS A 38 -2.58 -13.19 -8.44
CA LYS A 38 -2.09 -13.32 -7.06
C LYS A 38 -0.98 -12.33 -6.71
N SER A 39 -0.04 -12.07 -7.62
CA SER A 39 1.00 -11.07 -7.41
C SER A 39 0.44 -9.63 -7.45
N ARG A 40 -0.66 -9.39 -8.15
CA ARG A 40 -1.37 -8.10 -8.10
C ARG A 40 -2.28 -7.96 -6.88
N GLU A 41 -2.87 -9.06 -6.37
CA GLU A 41 -3.70 -9.06 -5.15
C GLU A 41 -2.86 -9.04 -3.87
N VAL A 42 -1.59 -9.47 -3.92
CA VAL A 42 -0.65 -9.45 -2.80
C VAL A 42 0.33 -8.26 -2.90
N GLU A 43 -0.10 -7.12 -3.41
CA GLU A 43 0.34 -5.90 -2.78
C GLU A 43 -0.37 -5.84 -1.42
N GLU A 44 0.23 -6.49 -0.43
CA GLU A 44 -0.28 -6.50 0.93
C GLU A 44 -0.39 -5.06 1.42
N VAL A 45 -1.58 -4.51 1.26
CA VAL A 45 -1.92 -3.22 1.83
C VAL A 45 -1.87 -3.37 3.35
N LYS A 46 -0.76 -3.03 3.95
CA LYS A 46 -0.60 -3.01 5.41
C LYS A 46 -1.36 -1.81 5.95
N ILE A 47 -2.22 -2.04 6.94
CA ILE A 47 -2.93 -0.95 7.64
C ILE A 47 -2.20 -0.70 8.96
N LYS A 48 -1.65 0.50 9.13
CA LYS A 48 -1.04 0.96 10.37
C LYS A 48 -1.69 2.30 10.75
N ASN A 49 -2.19 2.42 11.96
CA ASN A 49 -2.87 3.63 12.44
C ASN A 49 -4.03 4.11 11.54
N GLY A 50 -4.70 3.19 10.83
CA GLY A 50 -5.81 3.51 9.93
C GLY A 50 -5.40 3.97 8.53
N VAL A 51 -4.10 4.03 8.24
CA VAL A 51 -3.56 4.38 6.91
C VAL A 51 -3.15 3.12 6.16
N ARG A 52 -3.43 3.06 4.87
CA ARG A 52 -3.08 1.96 3.98
C ARG A 52 -1.72 2.24 3.34
N TYR A 53 -0.85 1.24 3.32
CA TYR A 53 0.44 1.28 2.63
C TYR A 53 0.52 0.17 1.60
N THR A 54 1.23 0.41 0.52
CA THR A 54 1.73 -0.64 -0.38
C THR A 54 3.04 -1.21 0.16
N GLU A 55 3.50 -2.31 -0.43
CA GLU A 55 4.77 -2.95 -0.06
C GLU A 55 5.97 -2.01 -0.26
N ASP A 56 5.89 -1.11 -1.24
CA ASP A 56 6.89 -0.05 -1.51
C ASP A 56 6.80 1.15 -0.54
N GLN A 57 6.04 1.03 0.54
CA GLN A 57 5.84 2.08 1.54
C GLN A 57 5.17 3.35 0.98
N THR A 58 4.42 3.23 -0.10
CA THR A 58 3.63 4.31 -0.67
C THR A 58 2.26 4.36 0.03
N VAL A 59 1.79 5.54 0.45
CA VAL A 59 0.44 5.68 1.00
C VAL A 59 -0.58 5.58 -0.11
N VAL A 60 -1.54 4.70 0.07
CA VAL A 60 -2.71 4.61 -0.79
C VAL A 60 -3.87 5.28 -0.10
N THR A 61 -4.38 6.35 -0.68
CA THR A 61 -5.64 6.97 -0.24
C THR A 61 -6.82 6.38 -1.00
N LYS A 62 -8.04 6.67 -0.51
CA LYS A 62 -9.26 6.32 -1.25
C LYS A 62 -9.37 6.98 -2.63
N GLN A 63 -8.51 7.95 -2.94
CA GLN A 63 -8.54 8.76 -4.16
C GLN A 63 -7.37 8.51 -5.11
N GLY A 64 -6.47 7.58 -4.81
CA GLY A 64 -5.32 7.22 -5.65
C GLY A 64 -4.00 7.15 -4.91
N ASP A 65 -2.95 6.79 -5.63
CA ASP A 65 -1.61 6.64 -5.10
C ASP A 65 -0.99 7.99 -4.74
N MET A 66 -0.36 8.06 -3.58
CA MET A 66 0.44 9.22 -3.18
C MET A 66 1.92 8.93 -3.35
N ASN A 67 2.60 9.80 -4.08
CA ASN A 67 4.04 9.73 -4.33
C ASN A 67 4.89 10.22 -3.14
N ILE A 68 4.63 9.70 -1.94
CA ILE A 68 5.48 9.97 -0.79
C ILE A 68 6.02 8.65 -0.27
N SER A 69 7.35 8.49 -0.39
CA SER A 69 8.03 7.37 0.25
C SER A 69 8.02 7.56 1.77
N PHE A 70 7.59 6.55 2.50
CA PHE A 70 7.57 6.55 3.97
C PHE A 70 8.89 6.08 4.54
N ASP A 71 9.33 6.75 5.60
CA ASP A 71 10.34 6.20 6.50
C ASP A 71 9.64 5.33 7.56
N LYS A 72 10.29 4.25 8.02
CA LYS A 72 9.80 3.40 9.11
C LYS A 72 9.54 4.15 10.42
N LYS A 73 10.06 5.38 10.53
CA LYS A 73 9.92 6.26 11.71
C LYS A 73 8.76 7.23 11.59
N ASP A 74 8.13 7.32 10.43
CA ASP A 74 7.02 8.25 10.20
C ASP A 74 5.82 7.89 11.06
N PHE A 75 5.21 8.91 11.63
CA PHE A 75 3.98 8.78 12.41
C PHE A 75 2.84 9.53 11.74
N PHE A 76 1.68 8.88 11.62
CA PHE A 76 0.49 9.45 10.99
C PHE A 76 -0.45 10.03 12.03
N LEU A 77 -0.65 11.35 11.96
CA LEU A 77 -1.73 12.03 12.65
C LEU A 77 -2.96 12.01 11.74
N LEU A 78 -3.94 11.18 12.08
CA LEU A 78 -5.23 11.17 11.39
C LEU A 78 -6.06 12.36 11.83
N GLN A 79 -6.79 12.95 10.89
CA GLN A 79 -7.66 14.09 11.15
C GLN A 79 -8.66 13.79 12.28
N ASN A 80 -8.80 14.73 13.19
CA ASN A 80 -9.70 14.68 14.35
C ASN A 80 -9.45 13.51 15.33
N LYS A 81 -8.32 12.81 15.20
CA LYS A 81 -7.90 11.80 16.17
C LYS A 81 -6.83 12.38 17.09
N THR A 82 -7.04 12.24 18.40
CA THR A 82 -6.07 12.69 19.41
C THR A 82 -5.12 11.57 19.77
N TYR A 83 -3.82 11.90 19.80
CA TYR A 83 -2.75 11.03 20.21
C TYR A 83 -2.03 11.66 21.41
N VAL A 84 -1.61 10.84 22.36
CA VAL A 84 -0.80 11.28 23.48
C VAL A 84 0.65 10.89 23.23
N ALA A 85 1.56 11.84 23.36
CA ALA A 85 2.97 11.57 23.19
C ALA A 85 3.51 10.85 24.43
N ASP A 86 3.95 9.60 24.26
CA ASP A 86 4.48 8.74 25.31
C ASP A 86 5.64 7.90 24.76
N HIS A 87 6.71 7.72 25.55
CA HIS A 87 7.84 6.87 25.18
C HIS A 87 7.46 5.41 24.91
N LYS A 88 6.38 4.93 25.53
CA LYS A 88 5.84 3.57 25.33
C LYS A 88 4.69 3.52 24.32
N GLY A 89 4.18 4.70 23.93
CA GLY A 89 3.06 4.82 23.00
C GLY A 89 3.46 4.81 21.53
N ASP A 90 2.47 4.96 20.67
CA ASP A 90 2.65 5.02 19.22
C ASP A 90 3.34 6.32 18.79
N LEU A 91 2.90 7.47 19.36
CA LEU A 91 3.54 8.76 19.15
C LEU A 91 4.58 9.00 20.25
N LYS A 92 5.84 9.07 19.87
CA LYS A 92 6.93 9.33 20.82
C LYS A 92 7.15 10.84 21.00
N PRO A 93 7.57 11.30 22.19
CA PRO A 93 8.01 12.68 22.34
C PRO A 93 9.29 12.91 21.52
N GLY A 94 9.41 14.09 20.90
CA GLY A 94 10.55 14.37 20.05
C GLY A 94 10.40 15.58 19.15
N LYS A 95 11.36 15.71 18.25
CA LYS A 95 11.34 16.71 17.17
C LYS A 95 10.90 16.02 15.88
N TYR A 96 9.93 16.60 15.23
CA TYR A 96 9.38 16.08 13.97
C TYR A 96 9.36 17.15 12.89
N VAL A 97 9.28 16.72 11.66
CA VAL A 97 8.97 17.54 10.50
C VAL A 97 7.55 17.22 10.06
N VAL A 98 6.74 18.25 9.87
CA VAL A 98 5.36 18.13 9.38
C VAL A 98 5.40 17.94 7.87
N LEU A 99 4.83 16.87 7.37
CA LEU A 99 4.75 16.57 5.96
C LEU A 99 3.30 16.44 5.52
N SER A 100 3.00 16.99 4.34
CA SER A 100 1.72 16.78 3.68
C SER A 100 1.66 15.35 3.11
N PRO A 101 0.58 14.61 3.35
CA PRO A 101 0.37 13.32 2.70
C PRO A 101 0.24 13.43 1.18
N SER A 102 -0.22 14.58 0.66
CA SER A 102 -0.35 14.85 -0.77
C SER A 102 0.98 15.23 -1.45
N GLY A 103 2.04 15.48 -0.66
CA GLY A 103 3.31 16.02 -1.18
C GLY A 103 3.26 17.48 -1.59
N GLY A 104 2.10 18.16 -1.42
CA GLY A 104 1.91 19.57 -1.73
C GLY A 104 2.40 20.51 -0.62
N GLU A 105 2.43 21.82 -0.91
CA GLU A 105 2.75 22.87 0.06
C GLU A 105 1.53 23.26 0.93
N GLU A 106 0.79 22.27 1.41
CA GLU A 106 -0.39 22.51 2.22
C GLU A 106 -0.03 22.94 3.64
N ALA A 107 -0.91 23.74 4.24
CA ALA A 107 -0.81 24.12 5.64
C ALA A 107 -1.83 23.34 6.47
N PHE A 108 -1.41 22.88 7.64
CA PHE A 108 -2.21 22.05 8.54
C PHE A 108 -2.37 22.73 9.89
N ASN A 109 -3.60 22.75 10.40
CA ASN A 109 -3.85 23.13 11.77
C ASN A 109 -3.66 21.92 12.69
N ILE A 110 -2.65 22.00 13.55
CA ILE A 110 -2.35 20.95 14.53
C ILE A 110 -2.57 21.51 15.92
N ARG A 111 -3.38 20.82 16.71
CA ARG A 111 -3.56 21.09 18.13
C ARG A 111 -2.46 20.39 18.91
N ILE A 112 -1.76 21.14 19.77
CA ILE A 112 -0.72 20.63 20.67
C ILE A 112 -1.11 21.07 22.07
N GLY A 113 -1.57 20.14 22.89
CA GLY A 113 -2.20 20.44 24.18
C GLY A 113 -3.39 21.38 24.00
N LYS A 114 -3.29 22.59 24.57
CA LYS A 114 -4.37 23.60 24.54
C LYS A 114 -4.32 24.53 23.32
N PHE A 115 -3.25 24.51 22.52
CA PHE A 115 -3.02 25.48 21.46
C PHE A 115 -3.18 24.83 20.09
N VAL A 116 -3.84 25.53 19.18
CA VAL A 116 -3.90 25.19 17.75
C VAL A 116 -2.98 26.12 17.01
N LYS A 117 -2.11 25.57 16.20
CA LYS A 117 -1.17 26.33 15.36
C LYS A 117 -1.15 25.77 13.96
N GLU A 118 -1.00 26.67 12.99
CA GLU A 118 -0.79 26.32 11.59
C GLU A 118 0.68 25.90 11.36
N TYR A 119 0.86 24.76 10.69
CA TYR A 119 2.16 24.24 10.26
C TYR A 119 2.14 23.99 8.77
N LYS A 120 3.18 24.43 8.08
CA LYS A 120 3.37 24.20 6.65
C LYS A 120 4.16 22.92 6.43
N HIS A 121 4.07 22.38 5.22
CA HIS A 121 4.93 21.29 4.78
C HIS A 121 6.41 21.61 5.04
N ASN A 122 7.19 20.64 5.51
CA ASN A 122 8.58 20.74 5.96
C ASN A 122 8.83 21.63 7.20
N GLN A 123 7.82 22.08 7.91
CA GLN A 123 8.01 22.82 9.14
C GLN A 123 8.30 21.91 10.33
N LYS A 124 9.20 22.33 11.19
CA LYS A 124 9.57 21.59 12.42
C LYS A 124 8.56 21.80 13.53
N ILE A 125 8.25 20.73 14.25
CA ILE A 125 7.38 20.70 15.42
C ILE A 125 8.10 19.96 16.55
N ILE A 126 7.89 20.40 17.78
CA ILE A 126 8.44 19.75 18.98
C ILE A 126 7.24 19.27 19.81
N ILE A 127 7.24 18.01 20.16
CA ILE A 127 6.19 17.35 20.93
C ILE A 127 6.82 16.84 22.22
N SER A 128 6.34 17.34 23.36
CA SER A 128 6.81 16.92 24.68
C SER A 128 6.03 15.70 25.19
N GLU A 129 6.60 14.98 26.12
CA GLU A 129 5.94 13.84 26.77
C GLU A 129 4.64 14.27 27.46
N GLY A 130 3.63 13.42 27.40
CA GLY A 130 2.30 13.68 27.95
C GLY A 130 1.46 14.69 27.18
N THR A 131 1.97 15.22 26.05
CA THR A 131 1.23 16.21 25.26
C THR A 131 0.24 15.53 24.33
N GLU A 132 -1.00 16.01 24.34
CA GLU A 132 -2.02 15.63 23.38
C GLU A 132 -1.79 16.32 22.03
N VAL A 133 -1.83 15.57 20.94
CA VAL A 133 -1.65 16.08 19.58
C VAL A 133 -2.81 15.62 18.72
N THR A 134 -3.40 16.57 17.98
CA THR A 134 -4.54 16.31 17.09
C THR A 134 -4.36 17.08 15.80
N ALA A 135 -4.42 16.41 14.66
CA ALA A 135 -4.53 17.07 13.37
C ALA A 135 -5.97 17.54 13.13
N VAL A 136 -6.18 18.84 12.92
CA VAL A 136 -7.51 19.43 12.86
C VAL A 136 -8.01 19.57 11.42
N SER A 137 -7.18 20.06 10.51
CA SER A 137 -7.59 20.39 9.14
C SER A 137 -7.42 19.26 8.14
N GLY A 138 -6.65 18.24 8.44
CA GLY A 138 -6.39 17.11 7.53
C GLY A 138 -5.38 16.15 8.14
N ASP A 139 -5.16 15.03 7.47
CA ASP A 139 -4.15 14.06 7.86
C ASP A 139 -2.74 14.64 7.69
N VAL A 140 -1.84 14.30 8.61
CA VAL A 140 -0.47 14.82 8.65
C VAL A 140 0.51 13.70 8.91
N ILE A 141 1.68 13.78 8.30
CA ILE A 141 2.80 12.89 8.57
C ILE A 141 3.82 13.63 9.42
N LEU A 142 4.25 13.00 10.50
CA LEU A 142 5.34 13.44 11.35
C LEU A 142 6.57 12.55 11.10
N ARG A 143 7.66 13.13 10.58
CA ARG A 143 8.94 12.46 10.29
C ARG A 143 10.03 12.94 11.23
#